data_101b2273a913f0965e9ebb19f6cc263d
#
_entry.id   101b2273a913f0965e9ebb19f6cc263d
#
_cell.length_a   1.000
_cell.length_b   1.000
_cell.length_c   1.000
_cell.angle_alpha   90.00
_cell.angle_beta   90.00
_cell.angle_gamma   90.00
#
_symmetry.space_group_name_H-M   'P 1'
#
loop_
_entity.id
_entity.type
_entity.pdbx_description
1 polymer ?
#
loop_
_entity_poly.entity_id
_entity_poly.type
_entity_poly.pdbx_seq_one_letter_code
_entity_poly.pdbx_strand_id
1 'polypeptide(L)'
;METKKEEIPSPAQPMNSPSSLESFLDNNWKLLLVALVSGIILIGGYFFYNASNNEKAITRGENLISASMDDASISDLEDFATENEGTISGNNALLLIAEKYTSSGTPNIEKAKEHLDKFIKTTDEKNPFYYEAKFSLGTLNEKTGNNEEAQSLYNEVAKSNSNSQ
;
A
#
# COMPACT_ATOMS: atom_id res chain seq x y z
N MET A 1 -9.93 89.02 -39.25
CA MET A 1 -10.06 87.59 -39.61
C MET A 1 -9.03 86.87 -38.77
N GLU A 2 -9.42 86.41 -37.50
CA GLU A 2 -8.55 85.64 -36.63
C GLU A 2 -8.71 84.19 -36.94
N THR A 3 -7.64 83.53 -37.28
CA THR A 3 -7.62 82.07 -37.49
C THR A 3 -7.38 81.41 -36.17
N LYS A 4 -8.45 80.75 -35.68
CA LYS A 4 -8.44 79.92 -34.47
C LYS A 4 -7.56 78.67 -34.73
N LYS A 5 -6.49 78.57 -33.98
CA LYS A 5 -5.57 77.42 -34.04
C LYS A 5 -6.22 76.26 -33.25
N GLU A 6 -6.67 75.20 -33.95
CA GLU A 6 -7.12 74.00 -33.32
C GLU A 6 -5.97 73.28 -32.64
N GLU A 7 -6.04 73.15 -31.32
CA GLU A 7 -5.14 72.29 -30.54
C GLU A 7 -5.48 70.83 -30.80
N ILE A 8 -4.53 70.10 -31.37
CA ILE A 8 -4.63 68.63 -31.54
C ILE A 8 -4.48 68.04 -30.12
N PRO A 9 -5.43 67.22 -29.66
CA PRO A 9 -5.28 66.57 -28.34
C PRO A 9 -4.11 65.58 -28.37
N SER A 10 -3.20 65.74 -27.40
CA SER A 10 -2.09 64.82 -27.20
C SER A 10 -2.59 63.39 -27.00
N PRO A 11 -1.96 62.38 -27.63
CA PRO A 11 -2.38 60.99 -27.43
C PRO A 11 -2.28 60.59 -25.95
N ALA A 12 -3.40 60.09 -25.42
CA ALA A 12 -3.47 59.60 -24.05
C ALA A 12 -2.40 58.52 -23.83
N GLN A 13 -1.47 58.80 -22.93
CA GLN A 13 -0.52 57.77 -22.48
C GLN A 13 -1.29 56.63 -21.81
N PRO A 14 -1.01 55.37 -22.17
CA PRO A 14 -1.62 54.25 -21.46
C PRO A 14 -1.17 54.30 -20.01
N MET A 15 -2.09 54.52 -19.09
CA MET A 15 -1.86 54.36 -17.65
C MET A 15 -1.72 52.87 -17.35
N ASN A 16 -0.52 52.33 -17.57
CA ASN A 16 -0.14 51.01 -17.04
C ASN A 16 0.30 51.19 -15.59
N SER A 17 -0.67 51.39 -14.70
CA SER A 17 -0.43 51.05 -13.30
C SER A 17 -0.37 49.54 -13.21
N PRO A 18 0.72 48.95 -12.69
CA PRO A 18 0.80 47.49 -12.57
C PRO A 18 -0.40 46.98 -11.77
N SER A 19 -1.00 45.92 -12.26
CA SER A 19 -2.13 45.30 -11.54
C SER A 19 -1.64 44.87 -10.13
N SER A 20 -2.55 44.82 -9.15
CA SER A 20 -2.21 44.38 -7.80
C SER A 20 -1.51 43.01 -7.80
N LEU A 21 -1.78 42.20 -8.79
CA LEU A 21 -1.22 40.88 -9.00
C LEU A 21 0.23 40.96 -9.53
N GLU A 22 0.53 41.89 -10.47
CA GLU A 22 1.89 42.14 -10.95
C GLU A 22 2.79 42.68 -9.83
N SER A 23 2.29 43.62 -9.04
CA SER A 23 3.03 44.16 -7.89
C SER A 23 3.31 43.08 -6.84
N PHE A 24 2.36 42.15 -6.60
CA PHE A 24 2.56 41.03 -5.68
C PHE A 24 3.62 40.06 -6.21
N LEU A 25 3.59 39.72 -7.49
CA LEU A 25 4.55 38.83 -8.15
C LEU A 25 5.96 39.43 -8.12
N ASP A 26 6.09 40.71 -8.47
CA ASP A 26 7.39 41.41 -8.48
C ASP A 26 8.01 41.50 -7.08
N ASN A 27 7.21 41.74 -6.06
CA ASN A 27 7.71 41.83 -4.68
C ASN A 27 8.02 40.47 -4.05
N ASN A 28 7.37 39.38 -4.51
CA ASN A 28 7.46 38.07 -3.86
C ASN A 28 8.04 36.97 -4.78
N TRP A 29 8.55 37.31 -5.95
CA TRP A 29 9.01 36.31 -6.93
C TRP A 29 10.03 35.32 -6.37
N LYS A 30 10.95 35.75 -5.50
CA LYS A 30 11.94 34.87 -4.85
C LYS A 30 11.27 33.85 -3.95
N LEU A 31 10.26 34.28 -3.19
CA LEU A 31 9.50 33.40 -2.29
C LEU A 31 8.64 32.42 -3.09
N LEU A 32 8.03 32.89 -4.18
CA LEU A 32 7.26 32.04 -5.10
C LEU A 32 8.16 31.01 -5.78
N LEU A 33 9.36 31.39 -6.18
CA LEU A 33 10.34 30.49 -6.79
C LEU A 33 10.80 29.41 -5.79
N VAL A 34 11.08 29.80 -4.53
CA VAL A 34 11.42 28.84 -3.47
C VAL A 34 10.26 27.88 -3.22
N ALA A 35 9.02 28.37 -3.14
CA ALA A 35 7.83 27.55 -2.95
C ALA A 35 7.63 26.56 -4.11
N LEU A 36 7.83 27.00 -5.34
CA LEU A 36 7.73 26.18 -6.53
C LEU A 36 8.79 25.07 -6.56
N VAL A 37 10.05 25.42 -6.30
CA VAL A 37 11.16 24.46 -6.24
C VAL A 37 10.94 23.44 -5.11
N SER A 38 10.50 23.89 -3.93
CA SER A 38 10.16 23.01 -2.82
C SER A 38 9.03 22.06 -3.17
N GLY A 39 7.99 22.54 -3.86
CA GLY A 39 6.89 21.72 -4.35
C GLY A 39 7.36 20.62 -5.31
N ILE A 40 8.23 20.96 -6.27
CA ILE A 40 8.81 19.99 -7.22
C ILE A 40 9.63 18.91 -6.48
N ILE A 41 10.44 19.31 -5.49
CA ILE A 41 11.25 18.37 -4.70
C ILE A 41 10.36 17.42 -3.89
N LEU A 42 9.28 17.92 -3.27
CA LEU A 42 8.35 17.09 -2.51
C LEU A 42 7.61 16.11 -3.41
N ILE A 43 7.11 16.57 -4.56
CA ILE A 43 6.42 15.72 -5.53
C ILE A 43 7.39 14.68 -6.11
N GLY A 44 8.57 15.09 -6.56
CA GLY A 44 9.60 14.20 -7.08
C GLY A 44 10.05 13.18 -6.04
N GLY A 45 10.26 13.61 -4.79
CA GLY A 45 10.61 12.74 -3.67
C GLY A 45 9.51 11.70 -3.37
N TYR A 46 8.24 12.11 -3.40
CA TYR A 46 7.10 11.22 -3.25
C TYR A 46 7.04 10.16 -4.37
N PHE A 47 7.16 10.57 -5.63
CA PHE A 47 7.18 9.64 -6.75
C PHE A 47 8.35 8.68 -6.70
N PHE A 48 9.55 9.16 -6.36
CA PHE A 48 10.75 8.33 -6.23
C PHE A 48 10.60 7.31 -5.08
N TYR A 49 10.09 7.74 -3.93
CA TYR A 49 9.82 6.86 -2.78
C TYR A 49 8.80 5.77 -3.15
N ASN A 50 7.70 6.15 -3.80
CA ASN A 50 6.67 5.22 -4.22
C ASN A 50 7.15 4.22 -5.28
N ALA A 51 7.93 4.68 -6.27
CA ALA A 51 8.54 3.81 -7.29
C ALA A 51 9.51 2.80 -6.67
N SER A 52 10.38 3.24 -5.75
CA SER A 52 11.33 2.36 -5.05
C SER A 52 10.62 1.30 -4.19
N ASN A 53 9.52 1.65 -3.54
CA ASN A 53 8.73 0.70 -2.76
C ASN A 53 8.03 -0.35 -3.64
N ASN A 54 7.55 0.06 -4.81
CA ASN A 54 6.93 -0.86 -5.78
C ASN A 54 7.94 -1.85 -6.36
N GLU A 55 9.14 -1.41 -6.72
CA GLU A 55 10.22 -2.30 -7.16
C GLU A 55 10.57 -3.36 -6.11
N LYS A 56 10.75 -2.94 -4.88
CA LYS A 56 11.01 -3.87 -3.75
C LYS A 56 9.86 -4.84 -3.54
N ALA A 57 8.61 -4.43 -3.73
CA ALA A 57 7.45 -5.31 -3.61
C ALA A 57 7.41 -6.36 -4.72
N ILE A 58 7.73 -5.99 -5.96
CA ILE A 58 7.82 -6.92 -7.10
C ILE A 58 8.93 -7.94 -6.86
N THR A 59 10.13 -7.50 -6.52
CA THR A 59 11.27 -8.39 -6.23
C THR A 59 10.96 -9.37 -5.10
N ARG A 60 10.30 -8.92 -4.03
CA ARG A 60 9.83 -9.81 -2.96
C ARG A 60 8.82 -10.84 -3.45
N GLY A 61 7.91 -10.43 -4.35
CA GLY A 61 6.96 -11.34 -4.97
C GLY A 61 7.65 -12.44 -5.80
N GLU A 62 8.63 -12.06 -6.62
CA GLU A 62 9.44 -13.00 -7.42
C GLU A 62 10.25 -13.96 -6.53
N ASN A 63 10.85 -13.45 -5.46
CA ASN A 63 11.59 -14.27 -4.49
C ASN A 63 10.65 -15.24 -3.75
N LEU A 64 9.42 -14.82 -3.41
CA LEU A 64 8.43 -15.72 -2.83
C LEU A 64 8.06 -16.85 -3.78
N ILE A 65 7.83 -16.55 -5.07
CA ILE A 65 7.55 -17.57 -6.08
C ILE A 65 8.71 -18.58 -6.14
N SER A 66 9.96 -18.10 -6.17
CA SER A 66 11.14 -18.96 -6.17
C SER A 66 11.22 -19.84 -4.92
N ALA A 67 10.92 -19.28 -3.75
CA ALA A 67 10.90 -20.00 -2.48
C ALA A 67 9.70 -20.93 -2.32
N SER A 68 8.67 -20.82 -3.17
CA SER A 68 7.44 -21.65 -3.14
C SER A 68 7.45 -22.80 -4.14
N MET A 69 8.45 -22.89 -5.03
CA MET A 69 8.54 -23.97 -6.01
C MET A 69 8.58 -25.35 -5.35
N ASP A 70 8.20 -26.39 -6.08
CA ASP A 70 8.01 -27.76 -5.55
C ASP A 70 9.26 -28.31 -4.83
N ASP A 71 10.44 -27.92 -5.25
CA ASP A 71 11.72 -28.33 -4.66
C ASP A 71 12.13 -27.53 -3.41
N ALA A 72 11.44 -26.41 -3.11
CA ALA A 72 11.78 -25.57 -1.98
C ALA A 72 11.37 -26.24 -0.66
N SER A 73 12.27 -26.21 0.32
CA SER A 73 12.01 -26.74 1.64
C SER A 73 11.07 -25.80 2.42
N ILE A 74 10.35 -26.35 3.39
CA ILE A 74 9.56 -25.52 4.33
C ILE A 74 10.48 -24.51 5.04
N SER A 75 11.73 -24.89 5.32
CA SER A 75 12.72 -24.01 5.94
C SER A 75 13.01 -22.78 5.10
N ASP A 76 13.10 -22.90 3.77
CA ASP A 76 13.36 -21.74 2.89
C ASP A 76 12.20 -20.74 2.93
N LEU A 77 10.97 -21.24 3.04
CA LEU A 77 9.79 -20.39 3.22
C LEU A 77 9.73 -19.75 4.62
N GLU A 78 10.13 -20.47 5.67
CA GLU A 78 10.21 -19.94 7.04
C GLU A 78 11.27 -18.83 7.14
N ASP A 79 12.42 -19.00 6.52
CA ASP A 79 13.46 -17.99 6.44
C ASP A 79 12.96 -16.78 5.66
N PHE A 80 12.34 -16.99 4.50
CA PHE A 80 11.74 -15.92 3.71
C PHE A 80 10.66 -15.15 4.47
N ALA A 81 9.77 -15.84 5.18
CA ALA A 81 8.71 -15.21 5.98
C ALA A 81 9.30 -14.35 7.11
N THR A 82 10.41 -14.79 7.70
CA THR A 82 11.11 -14.07 8.77
C THR A 82 11.82 -12.82 8.23
N GLU A 83 12.56 -12.94 7.13
CA GLU A 83 13.27 -11.83 6.48
C GLU A 83 12.32 -10.75 5.93
N ASN A 84 11.09 -11.15 5.57
CA ASN A 84 10.09 -10.28 4.99
C ASN A 84 8.90 -10.01 5.92
N GLU A 85 9.10 -10.13 7.24
CA GLU A 85 8.05 -9.91 8.23
C GLU A 85 7.38 -8.54 8.08
N GLY A 86 6.06 -8.48 8.22
CA GLY A 86 5.26 -7.26 8.06
C GLY A 86 5.04 -6.81 6.61
N THR A 87 5.54 -7.57 5.62
CA THR A 87 5.24 -7.32 4.20
C THR A 87 4.15 -8.26 3.69
N ILE A 88 3.49 -7.88 2.59
CA ILE A 88 2.49 -8.75 1.93
C ILE A 88 3.10 -10.10 1.55
N SER A 89 4.32 -10.09 0.99
CA SER A 89 5.01 -11.32 0.56
C SER A 89 5.37 -12.22 1.75
N GLY A 90 5.85 -11.64 2.87
CA GLY A 90 6.13 -12.39 4.10
C GLY A 90 4.86 -13.00 4.70
N ASN A 91 3.76 -12.25 4.72
CA ASN A 91 2.47 -12.78 5.16
C ASN A 91 1.96 -13.90 4.25
N ASN A 92 2.08 -13.75 2.92
CA ASN A 92 1.69 -14.82 1.99
C ASN A 92 2.56 -16.07 2.15
N ALA A 93 3.84 -15.94 2.51
CA ALA A 93 4.69 -17.08 2.84
C ALA A 93 4.15 -17.89 4.01
N LEU A 94 3.57 -17.24 5.03
CA LEU A 94 2.95 -17.96 6.17
C LEU A 94 1.78 -18.85 5.73
N LEU A 95 0.98 -18.42 4.74
CA LEU A 95 -0.09 -19.25 4.19
C LEU A 95 0.46 -20.47 3.45
N LEU A 96 1.49 -20.27 2.62
CA LEU A 96 2.15 -21.36 1.89
C LEU A 96 2.82 -22.37 2.82
N ILE A 97 3.43 -21.91 3.91
CA ILE A 97 4.01 -22.77 4.94
C ILE A 97 2.91 -23.62 5.59
N ALA A 98 1.79 -23.00 5.96
CA ALA A 98 0.66 -23.72 6.55
C ALA A 98 0.09 -24.77 5.59
N GLU A 99 -0.03 -24.45 4.31
CA GLU A 99 -0.45 -25.39 3.28
C GLU A 99 0.54 -26.55 3.15
N LYS A 100 1.84 -26.29 3.05
CA LYS A 100 2.87 -27.36 2.96
C LYS A 100 2.85 -28.27 4.19
N TYR A 101 2.63 -27.73 5.42
CA TYR A 101 2.48 -28.54 6.62
C TYR A 101 1.21 -29.42 6.62
N THR A 102 0.16 -29.03 5.94
CA THR A 102 -1.08 -29.83 5.84
C THR A 102 -1.05 -30.85 4.69
N SER A 103 -0.36 -30.55 3.59
CA SER A 103 -0.30 -31.36 2.37
C SER A 103 0.87 -32.34 2.33
N SER A 104 1.83 -32.25 3.26
CA SER A 104 2.97 -33.15 3.32
C SER A 104 2.56 -34.60 3.60
N GLY A 105 3.39 -35.58 3.22
CA GLY A 105 3.15 -37.01 3.50
C GLY A 105 3.03 -37.33 5.02
N THR A 106 3.55 -36.45 5.87
CA THR A 106 3.40 -36.46 7.34
C THR A 106 2.90 -35.10 7.81
N PRO A 107 1.58 -34.83 7.78
CA PRO A 107 1.04 -33.54 8.14
C PRO A 107 1.37 -33.13 9.56
N ASN A 108 1.80 -31.88 9.73
CA ASN A 108 1.99 -31.27 11.06
C ASN A 108 0.94 -30.20 11.29
N ILE A 109 -0.21 -30.62 11.82
CA ILE A 109 -1.38 -29.76 12.03
C ILE A 109 -1.07 -28.60 12.99
N GLU A 110 -0.29 -28.83 14.05
CA GLU A 110 0.03 -27.79 15.02
C GLU A 110 0.92 -26.68 14.40
N LYS A 111 1.89 -27.05 13.58
CA LYS A 111 2.69 -26.08 12.83
C LYS A 111 1.84 -25.30 11.81
N ALA A 112 0.95 -25.96 11.11
CA ALA A 112 0.04 -25.29 10.19
C ALA A 112 -0.83 -24.25 10.92
N LYS A 113 -1.38 -24.61 12.10
CA LYS A 113 -2.16 -23.70 12.93
C LYS A 113 -1.33 -22.50 13.41
N GLU A 114 -0.09 -22.73 13.85
CA GLU A 114 0.84 -21.67 14.27
C GLU A 114 1.04 -20.60 13.17
N HIS A 115 1.27 -21.03 11.93
CA HIS A 115 1.50 -20.11 10.80
C HIS A 115 0.22 -19.39 10.36
N LEU A 116 -0.93 -20.06 10.36
CA LEU A 116 -2.23 -19.40 10.11
C LEU A 116 -2.55 -18.35 11.19
N ASP A 117 -2.30 -18.67 12.44
CA ASP A 117 -2.49 -17.77 13.58
C ASP A 117 -1.56 -16.53 13.45
N LYS A 118 -0.29 -16.75 13.09
CA LYS A 118 0.67 -15.65 12.82
C LYS A 118 0.17 -14.77 11.69
N PHE A 119 -0.31 -15.35 10.58
CA PHE A 119 -0.89 -14.61 9.46
C PHE A 119 -2.07 -13.73 9.90
N ILE A 120 -3.03 -14.30 10.63
CA ILE A 120 -4.22 -13.59 11.12
C ILE A 120 -3.83 -12.42 12.06
N LYS A 121 -2.80 -12.59 12.89
CA LYS A 121 -2.31 -11.56 13.81
C LYS A 121 -1.53 -10.43 13.13
N THR A 122 -0.91 -10.71 11.98
CA THR A 122 -0.09 -9.74 11.24
C THR A 122 -0.82 -9.07 10.08
N THR A 123 -2.07 -9.48 9.82
CA THR A 123 -2.93 -8.93 8.77
C THR A 123 -4.25 -8.42 9.34
N ASP A 124 -5.08 -7.84 8.51
CA ASP A 124 -6.43 -7.38 8.84
C ASP A 124 -7.46 -7.84 7.79
N GLU A 125 -8.73 -7.53 8.05
CA GLU A 125 -9.87 -7.88 7.15
C GLU A 125 -9.76 -7.30 5.74
N LYS A 126 -8.88 -6.36 5.46
CA LYS A 126 -8.63 -5.82 4.12
C LYS A 126 -7.76 -6.75 3.29
N ASN A 127 -7.05 -7.68 3.94
CA ASN A 127 -6.32 -8.71 3.23
C ASN A 127 -7.31 -9.73 2.66
N PRO A 128 -7.28 -10.02 1.33
CA PRO A 128 -8.24 -10.91 0.69
C PRO A 128 -8.22 -12.34 1.25
N PHE A 129 -7.11 -12.77 1.84
CA PHE A 129 -6.95 -14.12 2.41
C PHE A 129 -7.25 -14.19 3.92
N TYR A 130 -7.62 -13.08 4.55
CA TYR A 130 -7.82 -13.03 6.01
C TYR A 130 -8.91 -14.01 6.49
N TYR A 131 -10.06 -13.97 5.86
CA TYR A 131 -11.18 -14.85 6.23
C TYR A 131 -10.98 -16.30 5.75
N GLU A 132 -10.24 -16.52 4.67
CA GLU A 132 -9.83 -17.85 4.24
C GLU A 132 -8.88 -18.50 5.24
N ALA A 133 -7.92 -17.74 5.74
CA ALA A 133 -7.02 -18.19 6.82
C ALA A 133 -7.78 -18.55 8.10
N LYS A 134 -8.77 -17.75 8.51
CA LYS A 134 -9.64 -18.06 9.64
C LYS A 134 -10.46 -19.33 9.42
N PHE A 135 -11.02 -19.51 8.25
CA PHE A 135 -11.75 -20.72 7.90
C PHE A 135 -10.84 -21.96 7.94
N SER A 136 -9.63 -21.85 7.39
CA SER A 136 -8.64 -22.93 7.40
C SER A 136 -8.21 -23.27 8.82
N LEU A 137 -7.97 -22.27 9.67
CA LEU A 137 -7.64 -22.46 11.08
C LEU A 137 -8.79 -23.14 11.83
N GLY A 138 -10.04 -22.75 11.55
CA GLY A 138 -11.24 -23.40 12.07
C GLY A 138 -11.29 -24.89 11.70
N THR A 139 -11.02 -25.20 10.44
CA THR A 139 -10.97 -26.60 9.95
C THR A 139 -9.88 -27.43 10.65
N LEU A 140 -8.71 -26.85 10.88
CA LEU A 140 -7.63 -27.54 11.60
C LEU A 140 -7.97 -27.73 13.10
N ASN A 141 -8.63 -26.75 13.72
CA ASN A 141 -9.12 -26.88 15.08
C ASN A 141 -10.18 -27.98 15.23
N GLU A 142 -11.12 -28.06 14.29
CA GLU A 142 -12.11 -29.14 14.26
C GLU A 142 -11.44 -30.51 14.13
N LYS A 143 -10.46 -30.66 13.22
CA LYS A 143 -9.68 -31.91 13.04
C LYS A 143 -8.91 -32.32 14.31
N THR A 144 -8.54 -31.39 15.16
CA THR A 144 -7.83 -31.65 16.42
C THR A 144 -8.77 -31.72 17.63
N GLY A 145 -10.09 -31.63 17.43
CA GLY A 145 -11.10 -31.71 18.47
C GLY A 145 -11.37 -30.42 19.23
N ASN A 146 -10.76 -29.30 18.81
CA ASN A 146 -10.98 -27.97 19.41
C ASN A 146 -12.25 -27.32 18.82
N ASN A 147 -13.40 -27.97 19.05
CA ASN A 147 -14.65 -27.62 18.36
C ASN A 147 -15.20 -26.24 18.73
N GLU A 148 -14.98 -25.78 19.95
CA GLU A 148 -15.44 -24.45 20.40
C GLU A 148 -14.71 -23.33 19.65
N GLU A 149 -13.40 -23.46 19.48
CA GLU A 149 -12.58 -22.49 18.73
C GLU A 149 -12.89 -22.54 17.23
N ALA A 150 -13.06 -23.74 16.68
CA ALA A 150 -13.49 -23.92 15.29
C ALA A 150 -14.83 -23.22 15.04
N GLN A 151 -15.82 -23.41 15.90
CA GLN A 151 -17.13 -22.77 15.79
C GLN A 151 -17.03 -21.23 15.88
N SER A 152 -16.20 -20.70 16.77
CA SER A 152 -15.96 -19.27 16.89
C SER A 152 -15.42 -18.68 15.58
N LEU A 153 -14.39 -19.31 15.01
CA LEU A 153 -13.78 -18.89 13.74
C LEU A 153 -14.77 -18.96 12.57
N TYR A 154 -15.56 -20.01 12.46
CA TYR A 154 -16.60 -20.14 11.44
C TYR A 154 -17.68 -19.06 11.57
N ASN A 155 -18.08 -18.72 12.80
CA ASN A 155 -19.03 -17.64 13.05
C ASN A 155 -18.49 -16.27 12.62
N GLU A 156 -17.20 -15.99 12.82
CA GLU A 156 -16.58 -14.75 12.37
C GLU A 156 -16.56 -14.66 10.85
N VAL A 157 -16.19 -15.75 10.16
CA VAL A 157 -16.23 -15.83 8.69
C VAL A 157 -17.65 -15.66 8.14
N ALA A 158 -18.66 -16.28 8.78
CA ALA A 158 -20.06 -16.15 8.36
C ALA A 158 -20.58 -14.72 8.50
N LYS A 159 -20.21 -14.01 9.58
CA LYS A 159 -20.60 -12.60 9.79
C LYS A 159 -19.99 -11.66 8.77
N SER A 160 -18.75 -11.89 8.33
CA SER A 160 -18.12 -11.06 7.30
C SER A 160 -18.87 -11.12 5.97
N ASN A 161 -19.32 -12.30 5.58
CA ASN A 161 -20.07 -12.50 4.34
C ASN A 161 -21.46 -11.82 4.36
N SER A 162 -22.07 -11.70 5.55
CA SER A 162 -23.38 -11.02 5.69
C SER A 162 -23.28 -9.48 5.66
N ASN A 163 -22.12 -8.91 5.96
CA ASN A 163 -21.89 -7.47 5.94
C ASN A 163 -21.42 -6.95 4.57
N SER A 164 -21.19 -7.84 3.60
CA SER A 164 -20.70 -7.51 2.25
C SER A 164 -21.83 -7.42 1.21
N GLN A 165 -23.09 -7.52 1.62
CA GLN A 165 -24.30 -7.33 0.80
C GLN A 165 -24.98 -6.01 1.13
#